data_6f58ea56e99b16aabfeb9fba98307366
#
_entry.id   6f58ea56e99b16aabfeb9fba98307366
#
_cell.length_a   1.000
_cell.length_b   1.000
_cell.length_c   1.000
_cell.angle_alpha   90.00
_cell.angle_beta   90.00
_cell.angle_gamma   90.00
#
_symmetry.space_group_name_H-M   'P 1'
#
loop_
_entity.id
_entity.type
_entity.pdbx_description
1 polymer ?
#
loop_
_entity_poly.entity_id
_entity_poly.type
_entity_poly.pdbx_seq_one_letter_code
_entity_poly.pdbx_strand_id
1 'polypeptide(L)'
;MCPGVSSYVAEQLGLRTNAFLQDLVGLGCGAAIPTLRAAQAVLAANPNAVVACVAVEVCSAAFYLDDDPGVIISACLFSDGAAASIWRSTPGPGGWRCHGFDTLHLPADRDRLRFEQRDGKLRNLLDPAVPQLAAGAVSRLFGAAQAQAGVRPVRRIIAHPGGRDVLNALEAALPEYPLAASRRVLRDFGNMSSPSVLFALAEAMRDGQPDENGDWWLVSFGAGFSAHACRFGAA
;
A
#
# COMPACT_ATOMS: atom_id res chain seq x y z
N MET A 1 -14.36 10.43 7.89
CA MET A 1 -14.24 10.87 9.30
C MET A 1 -13.77 12.31 9.29
N CYS A 2 -14.36 13.16 10.12
CA CYS A 2 -13.97 14.57 10.29
C CYS A 2 -14.09 14.91 11.80
N PRO A 3 -13.00 15.25 12.51
CA PRO A 3 -11.64 15.40 12.00
C PRO A 3 -11.02 14.07 11.55
N GLY A 4 -9.94 14.14 10.76
CA GLY A 4 -9.19 12.99 10.30
C GLY A 4 -8.31 12.37 11.39
N VAL A 5 -7.80 11.16 11.14
CA VAL A 5 -6.96 10.42 12.10
C VAL A 5 -5.68 11.18 12.46
N SER A 6 -5.12 11.95 11.52
CA SER A 6 -3.93 12.77 11.75
C SER A 6 -4.05 13.72 12.94
N SER A 7 -5.24 14.30 13.18
CA SER A 7 -5.50 15.18 14.31
C SER A 7 -5.38 14.49 15.66
N TYR A 8 -5.94 13.29 15.77
CA TYR A 8 -5.85 12.48 17.00
C TYR A 8 -4.42 11.99 17.26
N VAL A 9 -3.71 11.56 16.21
CA VAL A 9 -2.30 11.16 16.31
C VAL A 9 -1.44 12.34 16.76
N ALA A 10 -1.65 13.52 16.20
CA ALA A 10 -0.90 14.72 16.55
C ALA A 10 -1.10 15.11 18.01
N GLU A 11 -2.33 15.03 18.52
CA GLU A 11 -2.66 15.30 19.92
C GLU A 11 -1.97 14.29 20.84
N GLN A 12 -2.11 12.99 20.57
CA GLN A 12 -1.53 11.93 21.38
C GLN A 12 0.01 11.97 21.44
N LEU A 13 0.65 12.37 20.35
CA LEU A 13 2.11 12.52 20.27
C LEU A 13 2.60 13.89 20.74
N GLY A 14 1.72 14.82 21.12
CA GLY A 14 2.09 16.17 21.54
C GLY A 14 2.85 16.93 20.45
N LEU A 15 2.43 16.79 19.18
CA LEU A 15 3.08 17.50 18.09
C LEU A 15 2.94 19.01 18.23
N ARG A 16 3.88 19.76 17.66
CA ARG A 16 3.85 21.24 17.67
C ARG A 16 2.56 21.74 17.02
N THR A 17 2.02 22.84 17.50
CA THR A 17 0.78 23.45 17.00
C THR A 17 0.86 23.92 15.54
N ASN A 18 2.07 24.10 15.00
CA ASN A 18 2.33 24.44 13.61
C ASN A 18 2.74 23.21 12.76
N ALA A 19 2.52 21.98 13.25
CA ALA A 19 2.71 20.79 12.45
C ALA A 19 1.70 20.75 11.28
N PHE A 20 2.19 20.44 10.08
CA PHE A 20 1.32 20.23 8.94
C PHE A 20 0.70 18.83 9.02
N LEU A 21 -0.63 18.76 8.99
CA LEU A 21 -1.40 17.53 9.05
C LEU A 21 -2.15 17.31 7.74
N GLN A 22 -2.12 16.09 7.22
CA GLN A 22 -2.84 15.72 6.01
C GLN A 22 -3.34 14.28 6.11
N ASP A 23 -4.61 14.07 5.74
CA ASP A 23 -5.20 12.73 5.59
C ASP A 23 -5.41 12.43 4.10
N LEU A 24 -4.91 11.28 3.64
CA LEU A 24 -5.15 10.76 2.31
C LEU A 24 -6.22 9.66 2.38
N VAL A 25 -7.34 9.91 1.73
CA VAL A 25 -8.52 9.02 1.76
C VAL A 25 -8.99 8.69 0.32
N GLY A 26 -9.83 7.68 0.19
CA GLY A 26 -10.47 7.34 -1.09
C GLY A 26 -9.68 6.42 -2.01
N LEU A 27 -8.49 5.95 -1.61
CA LEU A 27 -7.64 5.05 -2.39
C LEU A 27 -7.71 3.59 -1.89
N GLY A 28 -8.38 3.34 -0.76
CA GLY A 28 -8.47 2.01 -0.15
C GLY A 28 -7.09 1.38 0.07
N CYS A 29 -6.95 0.09 -0.27
CA CYS A 29 -5.71 -0.66 -0.11
C CYS A 29 -4.51 -0.05 -0.87
N GLY A 30 -4.74 0.83 -1.85
CA GLY A 30 -3.70 1.52 -2.61
C GLY A 30 -3.02 2.68 -1.87
N ALA A 31 -3.56 3.16 -0.75
CA ALA A 31 -3.22 4.47 -0.16
C ALA A 31 -1.79 4.60 0.40
N ALA A 32 -1.16 3.50 0.83
CA ALA A 32 0.16 3.57 1.49
C ALA A 32 1.24 4.23 0.62
N ILE A 33 1.39 3.81 -0.64
CA ILE A 33 2.44 4.34 -1.52
C ILE A 33 2.20 5.82 -1.90
N PRO A 34 0.98 6.25 -2.25
CA PRO A 34 0.66 7.68 -2.38
C PRO A 34 1.00 8.52 -1.14
N THR A 35 0.86 7.96 0.07
CA THR A 35 1.26 8.63 1.31
C THR A 35 2.78 8.85 1.36
N LEU A 36 3.58 7.85 0.96
CA LEU A 36 5.04 8.00 0.85
C LEU A 36 5.43 9.04 -0.22
N ARG A 37 4.71 9.09 -1.33
CA ARG A 37 4.92 10.11 -2.38
C ARG A 37 4.61 11.52 -1.87
N ALA A 38 3.55 11.68 -1.08
CA ALA A 38 3.23 12.96 -0.44
C ALA A 38 4.34 13.39 0.53
N ALA A 39 4.88 12.46 1.33
CA ALA A 39 6.03 12.74 2.20
C ALA A 39 7.25 13.21 1.39
N GLN A 40 7.56 12.56 0.27
CA GLN A 40 8.65 12.99 -0.61
C GLN A 40 8.46 14.43 -1.10
N ALA A 41 7.24 14.80 -1.49
CA ALA A 41 6.93 16.15 -1.94
C ALA A 41 7.11 17.19 -0.82
N VAL A 42 6.68 16.88 0.41
CA VAL A 42 6.90 17.73 1.59
C VAL A 42 8.40 17.90 1.88
N LEU A 43 9.17 16.82 1.83
CA LEU A 43 10.61 16.85 2.07
C LEU A 43 11.39 17.59 0.96
N ALA A 44 10.91 17.54 -0.28
CA ALA A 44 11.48 18.33 -1.38
C ALA A 44 11.25 19.83 -1.19
N ALA A 45 10.09 20.21 -0.66
CA ALA A 45 9.75 21.60 -0.35
C ALA A 45 10.43 22.10 0.95
N ASN A 46 10.63 21.22 1.92
CA ASN A 46 11.27 21.53 3.19
C ASN A 46 12.23 20.39 3.62
N PRO A 47 13.50 20.46 3.20
CA PRO A 47 14.49 19.42 3.47
C PRO A 47 14.79 19.18 4.95
N ASN A 48 14.49 20.13 5.84
CA ASN A 48 14.68 20.01 7.28
C ASN A 48 13.47 19.37 8.00
N ALA A 49 12.40 19.09 7.28
CA ALA A 49 11.22 18.47 7.87
C ALA A 49 11.49 17.00 8.27
N VAL A 50 10.72 16.56 9.24
CA VAL A 50 10.55 15.14 9.58
C VAL A 50 9.10 14.81 9.33
N VAL A 51 8.83 13.82 8.50
CA VAL A 51 7.48 13.44 8.11
C VAL A 51 7.17 12.05 8.67
N ALA A 52 6.08 11.94 9.43
CA ALA A 52 5.51 10.65 9.83
C ALA A 52 4.41 10.27 8.83
N CYS A 53 4.56 9.12 8.17
CA CYS A 53 3.53 8.50 7.36
C CYS A 53 2.87 7.41 8.19
N VAL A 54 1.56 7.51 8.38
CA VAL A 54 0.77 6.54 9.12
C VAL A 54 -0.31 5.99 8.21
N ALA A 55 -0.33 4.67 8.03
CA ALA A 55 -1.41 3.95 7.39
C ALA A 55 -2.18 3.19 8.48
N VAL A 56 -3.47 3.44 8.61
CA VAL A 56 -4.31 2.81 9.63
C VAL A 56 -5.67 2.47 9.04
N GLU A 57 -6.11 1.26 9.31
CA GLU A 57 -7.42 0.74 8.92
C GLU A 57 -8.04 -0.03 10.07
N VAL A 58 -9.30 0.25 10.36
CA VAL A 58 -10.11 -0.46 11.35
C VAL A 58 -11.25 -1.11 10.58
N CYS A 59 -10.94 -2.16 9.84
CA CYS A 59 -11.91 -2.87 8.99
C CYS A 59 -13.05 -3.48 9.83
N SER A 60 -12.74 -3.92 11.04
CA SER A 60 -13.73 -4.49 11.96
C SER A 60 -14.86 -3.53 12.31
N ALA A 61 -14.64 -2.22 12.26
CA ALA A 61 -15.66 -1.21 12.49
C ALA A 61 -16.78 -1.20 11.43
N ALA A 62 -16.52 -1.80 10.26
CA ALA A 62 -17.47 -1.90 9.15
C ALA A 62 -18.06 -3.33 9.00
N PHE A 63 -17.68 -4.27 9.87
CA PHE A 63 -18.14 -5.66 9.76
C PHE A 63 -19.60 -5.80 10.18
N TYR A 64 -20.32 -6.59 9.41
CA TYR A 64 -21.64 -7.09 9.72
C TYR A 64 -21.80 -8.49 9.08
N LEU A 65 -22.79 -9.24 9.48
CA LEU A 65 -23.11 -10.53 8.89
C LEU A 65 -24.35 -10.38 7.99
N ASP A 66 -24.26 -10.97 6.82
CA ASP A 66 -25.31 -11.03 5.82
C ASP A 66 -25.10 -12.31 5.00
N ASP A 67 -26.12 -12.77 4.29
CA ASP A 67 -26.04 -13.94 3.39
C ASP A 67 -25.35 -13.60 2.04
N ASP A 68 -24.94 -12.35 1.84
CA ASP A 68 -24.22 -11.92 0.64
C ASP A 68 -22.79 -12.47 0.64
N PRO A 69 -22.37 -13.21 -0.41
CA PRO A 69 -21.03 -13.78 -0.49
C PRO A 69 -19.91 -12.74 -0.38
N GLY A 70 -20.11 -11.52 -0.92
CA GLY A 70 -19.12 -10.45 -0.83
C GLY A 70 -18.91 -9.96 0.61
N VAL A 71 -19.99 -9.90 1.40
CA VAL A 71 -19.94 -9.56 2.82
C VAL A 71 -19.18 -10.64 3.61
N ILE A 72 -19.51 -11.92 3.36
CA ILE A 72 -18.87 -13.07 4.02
C ILE A 72 -17.37 -13.10 3.68
N ILE A 73 -17.02 -12.96 2.40
CA ILE A 73 -15.62 -12.92 1.95
C ILE A 73 -14.89 -11.76 2.63
N SER A 74 -15.51 -10.58 2.69
CA SER A 74 -14.90 -9.41 3.33
C SER A 74 -14.65 -9.62 4.82
N ALA A 75 -15.61 -10.21 5.54
CA ALA A 75 -15.47 -10.51 6.96
C ALA A 75 -14.37 -11.55 7.25
N CYS A 76 -14.13 -12.47 6.30
CA CYS A 76 -13.07 -13.48 6.43
C CYS A 76 -11.69 -12.99 5.96
N LEU A 77 -11.64 -11.99 5.09
CA LEU A 77 -10.41 -11.54 4.42
C LEU A 77 -9.77 -10.33 5.11
N PHE A 78 -10.61 -9.34 5.45
CA PHE A 78 -10.10 -8.08 5.99
C PHE A 78 -9.83 -8.16 7.49
N SER A 79 -8.86 -7.36 7.93
CA SER A 79 -8.44 -7.23 9.32
C SER A 79 -8.02 -5.80 9.65
N ASP A 80 -7.86 -5.51 10.92
CA ASP A 80 -7.37 -4.23 11.41
C ASP A 80 -5.85 -4.17 11.37
N GLY A 81 -5.30 -2.98 11.13
CA GLY A 81 -3.88 -2.79 11.15
C GLY A 81 -3.45 -1.33 11.13
N ALA A 82 -2.27 -1.08 11.67
CA ALA A 82 -1.61 0.21 11.62
C ALA A 82 -0.12 0.04 11.34
N ALA A 83 0.41 0.85 10.44
CA ALA A 83 1.83 0.90 10.13
C ALA A 83 2.28 2.37 10.07
N ALA A 84 3.47 2.65 10.60
CA ALA A 84 4.05 3.98 10.57
C ALA A 84 5.49 3.93 10.06
N SER A 85 5.90 5.00 9.39
CA SER A 85 7.27 5.20 8.93
C SER A 85 7.68 6.67 9.08
N ILE A 86 8.96 6.90 9.41
CA ILE A 86 9.51 8.23 9.58
C ILE A 86 10.46 8.54 8.42
N TRP A 87 10.27 9.71 7.82
CA TRP A 87 10.96 10.13 6.61
C TRP A 87 11.74 11.42 6.83
N ARG A 88 12.92 11.50 6.22
CA ARG A 88 13.83 12.66 6.22
C ARG A 88 14.48 12.79 4.85
N SER A 89 14.94 14.00 4.51
CA SER A 89 15.67 14.24 3.24
C SER A 89 17.05 13.62 3.23
N THR A 90 17.71 13.53 4.41
CA THR A 90 19.03 12.94 4.53
C THR A 90 18.90 11.55 5.14
N PRO A 91 19.41 10.50 4.48
CA PRO A 91 19.41 9.16 5.05
C PRO A 91 20.31 9.11 6.29
N GLY A 92 19.86 8.38 7.31
CA GLY A 92 20.73 8.01 8.43
C GLY A 92 21.68 6.86 8.03
N PRO A 93 22.62 6.48 8.93
CA PRO A 93 23.47 5.31 8.71
C PRO A 93 22.64 4.05 8.45
N GLY A 94 22.91 3.33 7.33
CA GLY A 94 22.12 2.18 6.91
C GLY A 94 20.69 2.53 6.44
N GLY A 95 20.42 3.80 6.18
CA GLY A 95 19.13 4.29 5.70
C GLY A 95 18.84 3.82 4.28
N TRP A 96 17.57 3.87 3.93
CA TRP A 96 17.09 3.55 2.59
C TRP A 96 16.55 4.77 1.90
N ARG A 97 16.62 4.73 0.60
CA ARG A 97 16.01 5.75 -0.24
C ARG A 97 14.76 5.17 -0.89
N CYS A 98 13.64 5.87 -0.70
CA CYS A 98 12.44 5.63 -1.50
C CYS A 98 12.43 6.59 -2.70
N HIS A 99 12.24 6.06 -3.89
CA HIS A 99 12.27 6.82 -5.13
C HIS A 99 11.44 6.13 -6.23
N GLY A 100 11.38 6.72 -7.44
CA GLY A 100 10.76 6.08 -8.59
C GLY A 100 9.28 5.77 -8.35
N PHE A 101 8.50 6.80 -7.98
CA PHE A 101 7.06 6.65 -7.78
C PHE A 101 6.32 6.59 -9.12
N ASP A 102 5.61 5.51 -9.34
CA ASP A 102 4.78 5.28 -10.51
C ASP A 102 3.31 5.08 -10.13
N THR A 103 2.40 5.44 -11.02
CA THR A 103 0.96 5.28 -10.82
C THR A 103 0.31 4.86 -12.13
N LEU A 104 -0.58 3.89 -12.06
CA LEU A 104 -1.50 3.51 -13.12
C LEU A 104 -2.93 3.67 -12.60
N HIS A 105 -3.72 4.49 -13.28
CA HIS A 105 -5.12 4.70 -12.94
C HIS A 105 -6.02 4.18 -14.06
N LEU A 106 -7.00 3.35 -13.70
CA LEU A 106 -7.93 2.69 -14.61
C LEU A 106 -9.39 3.05 -14.23
N PRO A 107 -9.85 4.28 -14.52
CA PRO A 107 -11.15 4.77 -14.04
C PRO A 107 -12.34 4.01 -14.63
N ALA A 108 -12.16 3.33 -15.76
CA ALA A 108 -13.18 2.47 -16.34
C ALA A 108 -13.49 1.22 -15.49
N ASP A 109 -12.53 0.82 -14.64
CA ASP A 109 -12.64 -0.34 -13.76
C ASP A 109 -12.98 0.03 -12.29
N ARG A 110 -13.32 1.29 -12.01
CA ARG A 110 -13.60 1.79 -10.65
C ARG A 110 -14.70 1.01 -9.92
N ASP A 111 -15.68 0.49 -10.65
CA ASP A 111 -16.83 -0.21 -10.07
C ASP A 111 -16.53 -1.67 -9.72
N ARG A 112 -15.37 -2.21 -10.12
CA ARG A 112 -14.97 -3.60 -9.85
C ARG A 112 -14.47 -3.81 -8.42
N LEU A 113 -13.99 -2.74 -7.80
CA LEU A 113 -13.52 -2.76 -6.41
C LEU A 113 -13.93 -1.45 -5.75
N ARG A 114 -15.00 -1.46 -4.98
CA ARG A 114 -15.52 -0.28 -4.30
C ARG A 114 -16.31 -0.62 -3.06
N PHE A 115 -16.51 0.36 -2.21
CA PHE A 115 -17.48 0.30 -1.14
C PHE A 115 -18.72 1.11 -1.51
N GLU A 116 -19.89 0.60 -1.16
CA GLU A 116 -21.15 1.33 -1.22
C GLU A 116 -21.80 1.36 0.16
N GLN A 117 -22.50 2.44 0.43
CA GLN A 117 -23.35 2.53 1.61
C GLN A 117 -24.76 2.07 1.24
N ARG A 118 -25.25 1.05 1.94
CA ARG A 118 -26.60 0.51 1.77
C ARG A 118 -27.21 0.25 3.13
N ASP A 119 -28.39 0.80 3.38
CA ASP A 119 -29.14 0.63 4.65
C ASP A 119 -28.29 0.96 5.90
N GLY A 120 -27.45 2.00 5.83
CA GLY A 120 -26.56 2.39 6.92
C GLY A 120 -25.31 1.52 7.09
N LYS A 121 -25.12 0.50 6.25
CA LYS A 121 -23.99 -0.44 6.29
C LYS A 121 -23.03 -0.17 5.14
N LEU A 122 -21.74 -0.37 5.39
CA LEU A 122 -20.71 -0.26 4.36
C LEU A 122 -20.48 -1.64 3.74
N ARG A 123 -20.88 -1.80 2.47
CA ARG A 123 -20.76 -3.04 1.71
C ARG A 123 -19.58 -2.96 0.77
N ASN A 124 -18.70 -3.95 0.84
CA ASN A 124 -17.65 -4.13 -0.15
C ASN A 124 -18.18 -4.84 -1.39
N LEU A 125 -17.96 -4.25 -2.55
CA LEU A 125 -18.23 -4.85 -3.85
C LEU A 125 -16.90 -5.28 -4.48
N LEU A 126 -16.72 -6.58 -4.59
CA LEU A 126 -15.50 -7.22 -5.07
C LEU A 126 -15.84 -8.08 -6.29
N ASP A 127 -15.48 -7.59 -7.48
CA ASP A 127 -15.66 -8.32 -8.72
C ASP A 127 -14.70 -9.52 -8.78
N PRO A 128 -15.15 -10.72 -9.20
CA PRO A 128 -14.29 -11.88 -9.39
C PRO A 128 -13.09 -11.67 -10.34
N ALA A 129 -13.15 -10.66 -11.20
CA ALA A 129 -12.04 -10.30 -12.10
C ALA A 129 -10.94 -9.48 -11.45
N VAL A 130 -11.09 -9.04 -10.19
CA VAL A 130 -10.10 -8.22 -9.48
C VAL A 130 -8.70 -8.85 -9.44
N PRO A 131 -8.51 -10.17 -9.24
CA PRO A 131 -7.18 -10.78 -9.29
C PRO A 131 -6.46 -10.54 -10.62
N GLN A 132 -7.13 -10.76 -11.75
CA GLN A 132 -6.56 -10.56 -13.09
C GLN A 132 -6.37 -9.08 -13.41
N LEU A 133 -7.30 -8.23 -12.99
CA LEU A 133 -7.17 -6.78 -13.15
C LEU A 133 -5.94 -6.26 -12.38
N ALA A 134 -5.74 -6.69 -11.14
CA ALA A 134 -4.58 -6.33 -10.34
C ALA A 134 -3.28 -6.82 -10.99
N ALA A 135 -3.23 -8.08 -11.43
CA ALA A 135 -2.06 -8.65 -12.11
C ALA A 135 -1.72 -7.89 -13.40
N GLY A 136 -2.71 -7.57 -14.22
CA GLY A 136 -2.54 -6.80 -15.45
C GLY A 136 -2.05 -5.37 -15.19
N ALA A 137 -2.63 -4.69 -14.19
CA ALA A 137 -2.22 -3.35 -13.80
C ALA A 137 -0.79 -3.31 -13.25
N VAL A 138 -0.45 -4.26 -12.37
CA VAL A 138 0.90 -4.39 -11.77
C VAL A 138 1.94 -4.72 -12.83
N SER A 139 1.67 -5.66 -13.75
CA SER A 139 2.59 -6.01 -14.84
C SER A 139 2.87 -4.83 -15.76
N ARG A 140 1.83 -4.06 -16.12
CA ARG A 140 2.00 -2.83 -16.94
C ARG A 140 2.86 -1.80 -16.22
N LEU A 141 2.59 -1.58 -14.93
CA LEU A 141 3.33 -0.62 -14.11
C LEU A 141 4.79 -1.05 -13.94
N PHE A 142 5.03 -2.34 -13.71
CA PHE A 142 6.36 -2.92 -13.61
C PHE A 142 7.15 -2.80 -14.91
N GLY A 143 6.55 -3.17 -16.05
CA GLY A 143 7.17 -3.03 -17.36
C GLY A 143 7.55 -1.59 -17.68
N ALA A 144 6.67 -0.62 -17.39
CA ALA A 144 6.98 0.79 -17.56
C ALA A 144 8.12 1.27 -16.64
N ALA A 145 8.13 0.82 -15.37
CA ALA A 145 9.19 1.15 -14.42
C ALA A 145 10.57 0.55 -14.81
N GLN A 146 10.57 -0.64 -15.43
CA GLN A 146 11.81 -1.29 -15.91
C GLN A 146 12.35 -0.67 -17.21
N ALA A 147 11.48 -0.09 -18.03
CA ALA A 147 11.87 0.55 -19.30
C ALA A 147 12.53 1.92 -19.12
N GLN A 148 12.52 2.50 -17.93
CA GLN A 148 13.15 3.79 -17.65
C GLN A 148 14.68 3.67 -17.73
N ALA A 149 15.32 4.63 -18.38
CA ALA A 149 16.77 4.62 -18.53
C ALA A 149 17.47 4.85 -17.17
N GLY A 150 18.57 4.13 -16.93
CA GLY A 150 19.40 4.30 -15.74
C GLY A 150 18.83 3.77 -14.44
N VAL A 151 17.71 3.04 -14.48
CA VAL A 151 17.17 2.40 -13.27
C VAL A 151 17.99 1.17 -12.88
N ARG A 152 18.12 0.97 -11.59
CA ARG A 152 18.74 -0.23 -11.01
C ARG A 152 17.82 -1.45 -11.21
N PRO A 153 18.36 -2.66 -11.34
CA PRO A 153 17.53 -3.86 -11.46
C PRO A 153 16.67 -4.05 -10.21
N VAL A 154 15.45 -4.53 -10.39
CA VAL A 154 14.60 -4.95 -9.27
C VAL A 154 15.06 -6.35 -8.83
N ARG A 155 15.34 -6.50 -7.54
CA ARG A 155 15.74 -7.78 -6.93
C ARG A 155 14.59 -8.45 -6.18
N ARG A 156 13.64 -7.70 -5.71
CA ARG A 156 12.49 -8.20 -4.97
C ARG A 156 11.26 -7.35 -5.25
N ILE A 157 10.12 -8.01 -5.43
CA ILE A 157 8.81 -7.36 -5.46
C ILE A 157 8.11 -7.60 -4.12
N ILE A 158 7.54 -6.55 -3.57
CA ILE A 158 6.72 -6.56 -2.36
C ILE A 158 5.36 -6.02 -2.73
N ALA A 159 4.38 -6.90 -2.86
CA ALA A 159 3.04 -6.55 -3.28
C ALA A 159 2.08 -6.49 -2.09
N HIS A 160 1.10 -5.61 -2.18
CA HIS A 160 -0.05 -5.61 -1.28
C HIS A 160 -0.72 -6.99 -1.26
N PRO A 161 -0.88 -7.62 -0.08
CA PRO A 161 -1.49 -8.94 0.06
C PRO A 161 -3.03 -8.88 0.00
N GLY A 162 -3.56 -8.53 -1.17
CA GLY A 162 -4.98 -8.28 -1.37
C GLY A 162 -5.90 -9.51 -1.21
N GLY A 163 -5.32 -10.72 -1.27
CA GLY A 163 -6.00 -12.00 -1.13
C GLY A 163 -5.21 -13.12 -1.80
N ARG A 164 -5.55 -14.38 -1.49
CA ARG A 164 -4.84 -15.55 -2.03
C ARG A 164 -4.82 -15.55 -3.55
N ASP A 165 -5.98 -15.36 -4.19
CA ASP A 165 -6.10 -15.45 -5.65
C ASP A 165 -5.46 -14.24 -6.35
N VAL A 166 -5.41 -13.09 -5.70
CA VAL A 166 -4.65 -11.92 -6.15
C VAL A 166 -3.15 -12.23 -6.15
N LEU A 167 -2.61 -12.79 -5.07
CA LEU A 167 -1.19 -13.16 -5.02
C LEU A 167 -0.85 -14.26 -6.04
N ASN A 168 -1.74 -15.23 -6.25
CA ASN A 168 -1.57 -16.25 -7.28
C ASN A 168 -1.50 -15.63 -8.69
N ALA A 169 -2.39 -14.69 -9.00
CA ALA A 169 -2.41 -14.01 -10.29
C ALA A 169 -1.16 -13.15 -10.50
N LEU A 170 -0.67 -12.46 -9.46
CA LEU A 170 0.55 -11.67 -9.50
C LEU A 170 1.79 -12.55 -9.74
N GLU A 171 1.94 -13.66 -9.03
CA GLU A 171 3.07 -14.58 -9.22
C GLU A 171 3.02 -15.29 -10.59
N ALA A 172 1.84 -15.58 -11.11
CA ALA A 172 1.70 -16.09 -12.46
C ALA A 172 2.12 -15.08 -13.54
N ALA A 173 1.87 -13.78 -13.29
CA ALA A 173 2.22 -12.70 -14.19
C ALA A 173 3.71 -12.26 -14.08
N LEU A 174 4.32 -12.46 -12.93
CA LEU A 174 5.71 -12.09 -12.62
C LEU A 174 6.44 -13.26 -11.93
N PRO A 175 6.63 -14.40 -12.62
CA PRO A 175 7.07 -15.65 -12.00
C PRO A 175 8.51 -15.60 -11.44
N GLU A 176 9.31 -14.66 -11.88
CA GLU A 176 10.68 -14.44 -11.37
C GLU A 176 10.72 -13.83 -9.95
N TYR A 177 9.57 -13.34 -9.46
CA TYR A 177 9.48 -12.62 -8.21
C TYR A 177 8.49 -13.27 -7.23
N PRO A 178 8.94 -14.24 -6.42
CA PRO A 178 8.08 -14.88 -5.41
C PRO A 178 7.65 -13.86 -4.35
N LEU A 179 6.36 -13.88 -4.01
CA LEU A 179 5.75 -12.94 -3.06
C LEU A 179 5.69 -13.51 -1.63
N ALA A 180 6.75 -14.17 -1.18
CA ALA A 180 6.78 -14.88 0.09
C ALA A 180 6.43 -14.02 1.30
N ALA A 181 6.96 -12.79 1.38
CA ALA A 181 6.65 -11.86 2.47
C ALA A 181 5.17 -11.45 2.47
N SER A 182 4.61 -11.13 1.30
CA SER A 182 3.19 -10.81 1.14
C SER A 182 2.28 -11.99 1.55
N ARG A 183 2.68 -13.22 1.21
CA ARG A 183 1.94 -14.43 1.61
C ARG A 183 1.99 -14.67 3.11
N ARG A 184 3.14 -14.44 3.76
CA ARG A 184 3.24 -14.55 5.24
C ARG A 184 2.32 -13.52 5.90
N VAL A 185 2.33 -12.28 5.45
CA VAL A 185 1.45 -11.25 6.00
C VAL A 185 -0.03 -11.61 5.81
N LEU A 186 -0.43 -12.07 4.62
CA LEU A 186 -1.82 -12.49 4.38
C LEU A 186 -2.24 -13.63 5.30
N ARG A 187 -1.35 -14.62 5.52
CA ARG A 187 -1.62 -15.76 6.40
C ARG A 187 -1.75 -15.37 7.86
N ASP A 188 -0.86 -14.50 8.34
CA ASP A 188 -0.70 -14.24 9.77
C ASP A 188 -1.55 -13.05 10.25
N PHE A 189 -1.87 -12.11 9.36
CA PHE A 189 -2.58 -10.87 9.69
C PHE A 189 -3.82 -10.61 8.83
N GLY A 190 -4.04 -11.35 7.74
CA GLY A 190 -5.11 -11.05 6.78
C GLY A 190 -4.79 -9.84 5.91
N ASN A 191 -5.84 -9.30 5.27
CA ASN A 191 -5.76 -8.07 4.48
C ASN A 191 -6.15 -6.87 5.35
N MET A 192 -5.17 -6.16 5.88
CA MET A 192 -5.34 -4.94 6.66
C MET A 192 -5.55 -3.68 5.80
N SER A 193 -5.92 -3.82 4.51
CA SER A 193 -6.04 -2.70 3.58
C SER A 193 -4.70 -1.95 3.40
N SER A 194 -4.68 -0.62 3.51
CA SER A 194 -3.49 0.20 3.23
C SER A 194 -2.24 -0.17 4.05
N PRO A 195 -2.27 -0.53 5.34
CA PRO A 195 -1.09 -0.97 6.09
C PRO A 195 -0.41 -2.23 5.54
N SER A 196 -1.14 -3.11 4.89
CA SER A 196 -0.66 -4.47 4.54
C SER A 196 0.63 -4.48 3.74
N VAL A 197 0.82 -3.57 2.78
CA VAL A 197 2.05 -3.52 1.98
C VAL A 197 3.25 -3.10 2.80
N LEU A 198 3.06 -2.26 3.83
CA LEU A 198 4.11 -1.86 4.76
C LEU A 198 4.47 -2.99 5.73
N PHE A 199 3.48 -3.80 6.16
CA PHE A 199 3.74 -5.04 6.87
C PHE A 199 4.52 -6.04 6.01
N ALA A 200 4.18 -6.17 4.72
CA ALA A 200 4.92 -7.01 3.80
C ALA A 200 6.37 -6.51 3.58
N LEU A 201 6.58 -5.19 3.56
CA LEU A 201 7.90 -4.59 3.55
C LEU A 201 8.67 -4.95 4.82
N ALA A 202 8.09 -4.73 6.00
CA ALA A 202 8.73 -5.06 7.28
C ALA A 202 9.05 -6.56 7.40
N GLU A 203 8.17 -7.44 6.89
CA GLU A 203 8.39 -8.87 6.86
C GLU A 203 9.53 -9.25 5.90
N ALA A 204 9.61 -8.62 4.74
CA ALA A 204 10.70 -8.84 3.79
C ALA A 204 12.05 -8.40 4.36
N MET A 205 12.08 -7.36 5.19
CA MET A 205 13.27 -6.85 5.86
C MET A 205 13.87 -7.84 6.87
N ARG A 206 13.10 -8.78 7.38
CA ARG A 206 13.61 -9.86 8.25
C ARG A 206 14.46 -10.86 7.46
N ASP A 207 14.18 -11.02 6.17
CA ASP A 207 14.91 -11.91 5.25
C ASP A 207 16.15 -11.25 4.63
N GLY A 208 16.34 -9.95 4.79
CA GLY A 208 17.42 -9.16 4.21
C GLY A 208 17.03 -7.71 4.00
N GLN A 209 17.89 -6.95 3.36
CA GLN A 209 17.70 -5.52 3.07
C GLN A 209 18.05 -5.21 1.62
N PRO A 210 17.50 -4.10 1.03
CA PRO A 210 18.02 -3.59 -0.23
C PRO A 210 19.52 -3.32 -0.13
N ASP A 211 20.24 -3.70 -1.14
CA ASP A 211 21.69 -3.55 -1.23
C ASP A 211 22.09 -2.77 -2.49
N GLU A 212 23.40 -2.65 -2.72
CA GLU A 212 23.94 -1.97 -3.89
C GLU A 212 23.69 -2.72 -5.22
N ASN A 213 23.25 -4.00 -5.17
CA ASN A 213 23.02 -4.82 -6.35
C ASN A 213 21.67 -4.57 -7.02
N GLY A 214 20.74 -3.89 -6.35
CA GLY A 214 19.45 -3.53 -6.93
C GLY A 214 18.43 -3.02 -5.92
N ASP A 215 17.27 -2.66 -6.46
CA ASP A 215 16.18 -2.11 -5.69
C ASP A 215 15.15 -3.16 -5.32
N TRP A 216 14.40 -2.91 -4.26
CA TRP A 216 13.13 -3.56 -4.00
C TRP A 216 12.01 -2.70 -4.58
N TRP A 217 11.02 -3.32 -5.15
CA TRP A 217 9.89 -2.64 -5.76
C TRP A 217 8.62 -2.94 -4.97
N LEU A 218 8.05 -1.90 -4.35
CA LEU A 218 6.80 -1.97 -3.63
C LEU A 218 5.66 -1.65 -4.57
N VAL A 219 4.57 -2.41 -4.45
CA VAL A 219 3.35 -2.14 -5.22
C VAL A 219 2.11 -2.38 -4.38
N SER A 220 1.19 -1.40 -4.41
CA SER A 220 -0.15 -1.50 -3.86
C SER A 220 -1.18 -1.16 -4.93
N PHE A 221 -2.39 -1.64 -4.76
CA PHE A 221 -3.51 -1.38 -5.65
C PHE A 221 -4.80 -1.37 -4.83
N GLY A 222 -5.81 -0.69 -5.36
CA GLY A 222 -7.07 -0.52 -4.64
C GLY A 222 -8.13 0.18 -5.45
N ALA A 223 -9.08 0.76 -4.74
CA ALA A 223 -10.20 1.48 -5.34
C ALA A 223 -9.74 2.53 -6.37
N GLY A 224 -10.59 2.70 -7.38
CA GLY A 224 -10.30 3.70 -8.39
C GLY A 224 -10.35 3.21 -9.85
N PHE A 225 -10.11 2.00 -10.34
CA PHE A 225 -9.08 1.09 -9.87
C PHE A 225 -7.70 1.73 -10.08
N SER A 226 -6.82 1.63 -9.11
CA SER A 226 -5.49 2.20 -9.24
C SER A 226 -4.40 1.28 -8.69
N ALA A 227 -3.22 1.34 -9.31
CA ALA A 227 -2.01 0.70 -8.81
C ALA A 227 -0.92 1.77 -8.63
N HIS A 228 -0.19 1.66 -7.53
CA HIS A 228 0.87 2.59 -7.16
C HIS A 228 2.12 1.81 -6.81
N ALA A 229 3.28 2.28 -7.24
CA ALA A 229 4.54 1.64 -6.96
C ALA A 229 5.60 2.65 -6.56
N CYS A 230 6.62 2.17 -5.86
CA CYS A 230 7.86 2.90 -5.60
C CYS A 230 9.04 1.92 -5.47
N ARG A 231 10.24 2.46 -5.55
CA ARG A 231 11.49 1.72 -5.38
C ARG A 231 12.10 2.04 -4.02
N PHE A 232 12.66 1.02 -3.39
CA PHE A 232 13.50 1.14 -2.22
C PHE A 232 14.90 0.62 -2.56
N GLY A 233 15.89 1.49 -2.41
CA GLY A 233 17.28 1.16 -2.63
C GLY A 233 18.14 1.53 -1.43
N ALA A 234 19.37 1.01 -1.38
CA ALA A 234 20.38 1.52 -0.45
C ALA A 234 20.62 3.02 -0.70
N ALA A 235 20.83 3.77 0.36
CA ALA A 235 21.03 5.22 0.33
C ALA A 235 22.46 5.60 -0.08
#